data_5cc7306e1b8f3ee4e6a828ea25c213e8
#
_entry.id   5cc7306e1b8f3ee4e6a828ea25c213e8
#
_cell.length_a   1.000
_cell.length_b   1.000
_cell.length_c   1.000
_cell.angle_alpha   90.00
_cell.angle_beta   90.00
_cell.angle_gamma   90.00
#
_symmetry.space_group_name_H-M   'P 1'
#
loop_
_entity.id
_entity.type
_entity.pdbx_description
1 polymer ?
#
loop_
_entity_poly.entity_id
_entity_poly.type
_entity_poly.pdbx_seq_one_letter_code
_entity_poly.pdbx_strand_id
1 'polypeptide(L)'
;MSFLDQLNPQQREAVETTEGPLLILAGAGSGKTRVITYRIAHLIDTCGVAPDSIVAVTFTNKAAAEMAERVEKLVGGHTLAKPLIATFHSFCVRLLRRDIEALRIPSTKGGEPIGFRKDFVIYDETDQQTVVKAAMRRLGVDDKQTKPSAVLAHISWAKNHMLDPQEVYLNSRDPKTERVAHIYEIYRQELRKANALDFDDLLLEAVRLLKAVPEVREKYNRRFQYLLVDEYQDTNRPQYELMRLLAGTRHNVCAVGDEDQSIYSWRGADIRNILEFEKDFPDAKIIRLEQNYRSTQNILQAASAVVANNVRRKGKNLWTSRQGGAKLGYYEAPDGENEALFVADYVARYLQEAAGQGEEARTAVLYRTNSQSRLFEEAMRRYRLKYHVVGGFSFYERAEIKDLISYL
;
A
#
# COMPACT_ATOMS: atom_id res chain seq x y z
N MET A 1 -14.11 31.45 8.24
CA MET A 1 -14.80 30.22 7.77
C MET A 1 -14.02 29.01 8.25
N SER A 2 -14.70 28.06 8.87
CA SER A 2 -14.04 26.79 9.24
C SER A 2 -13.63 26.02 7.98
N PHE A 3 -12.48 25.38 7.99
CA PHE A 3 -12.09 24.50 6.86
C PHE A 3 -13.13 23.38 6.63
N LEU A 4 -13.96 23.06 7.64
CA LEU A 4 -15.05 22.10 7.55
C LEU A 4 -16.20 22.57 6.64
N ASP A 5 -16.35 23.86 6.40
CA ASP A 5 -17.42 24.43 5.55
C ASP A 5 -17.24 24.02 4.07
N GLN A 6 -16.07 23.52 3.70
CA GLN A 6 -15.76 23.02 2.37
C GLN A 6 -16.14 21.54 2.16
N LEU A 7 -16.63 20.85 3.19
CA LEU A 7 -16.98 19.44 3.15
C LEU A 7 -18.49 19.26 2.90
N ASN A 8 -18.86 18.21 2.17
CA ASN A 8 -20.24 17.79 2.12
C ASN A 8 -20.68 17.15 3.46
N PRO A 9 -21.98 16.96 3.70
CA PRO A 9 -22.46 16.43 4.98
C PRO A 9 -21.82 15.13 5.42
N GLN A 10 -21.64 14.16 4.51
CA GLN A 10 -21.04 12.85 4.80
C GLN A 10 -19.53 12.97 5.09
N GLN A 11 -18.82 13.79 4.32
CA GLN A 11 -17.41 14.07 4.58
C GLN A 11 -17.23 14.77 5.93
N ARG A 12 -18.09 15.72 6.25
CA ARG A 12 -18.08 16.43 7.53
C ARG A 12 -18.35 15.48 8.68
N GLU A 13 -19.39 14.65 8.58
CA GLU A 13 -19.68 13.60 9.57
C GLU A 13 -18.48 12.68 9.81
N ALA A 14 -17.81 12.25 8.73
CA ALA A 14 -16.62 11.40 8.81
C ALA A 14 -15.43 12.10 9.49
N VAL A 15 -15.29 13.41 9.36
CA VAL A 15 -14.27 14.22 10.02
C VAL A 15 -14.59 14.41 11.49
N GLU A 16 -15.82 14.73 11.83
CA GLU A 16 -16.28 15.05 13.19
C GLU A 16 -16.50 13.80 14.09
N THR A 17 -16.65 12.60 13.51
CA THR A 17 -16.75 11.33 14.27
C THR A 17 -15.36 10.92 14.77
N THR A 18 -14.88 11.47 15.88
CA THR A 18 -13.49 11.34 16.34
C THR A 18 -13.21 10.08 17.15
N GLU A 19 -14.17 9.63 17.95
CA GLU A 19 -14.01 8.50 18.87
C GLU A 19 -14.59 7.21 18.33
N GLY A 20 -13.99 6.11 18.74
CA GLY A 20 -14.39 4.75 18.36
C GLY A 20 -13.96 4.35 16.95
N PRO A 21 -14.28 3.10 16.56
CA PRO A 21 -13.91 2.58 15.25
C PRO A 21 -14.82 3.16 14.16
N LEU A 22 -14.19 3.65 13.09
CA LEU A 22 -14.86 4.27 11.95
C LEU A 22 -14.39 3.60 10.65
N LEU A 23 -15.32 3.10 9.86
CA LEU A 23 -15.07 2.67 8.49
C LEU A 23 -15.68 3.65 7.50
N ILE A 24 -14.86 4.23 6.64
CA ILE A 24 -15.28 5.13 5.56
C ILE A 24 -15.21 4.36 4.24
N LEU A 25 -16.36 3.97 3.72
CA LEU A 25 -16.49 3.37 2.39
C LEU A 25 -16.58 4.49 1.36
N ALA A 26 -15.49 4.75 0.68
CA ALA A 26 -15.34 5.94 -0.13
C ALA A 26 -15.06 5.58 -1.59
N GLY A 27 -15.99 5.81 -2.47
CA GLY A 27 -15.83 5.54 -3.90
C GLY A 27 -14.71 6.35 -4.56
N ALA A 28 -14.38 5.97 -5.78
CA ALA A 28 -13.40 6.70 -6.58
C ALA A 28 -13.81 8.19 -6.69
N GLY A 29 -12.85 9.10 -6.48
CA GLY A 29 -13.08 10.52 -6.62
C GLY A 29 -14.01 11.16 -5.60
N SER A 30 -14.36 10.47 -4.50
CA SER A 30 -15.24 10.97 -3.42
C SER A 30 -14.51 11.79 -2.35
N GLY A 31 -13.18 11.90 -2.43
CA GLY A 31 -12.38 12.69 -1.50
C GLY A 31 -11.81 11.89 -0.32
N LYS A 32 -11.51 10.60 -0.45
CA LYS A 32 -10.83 9.76 0.57
C LYS A 32 -9.72 10.50 1.31
N THR A 33 -8.68 10.88 0.58
CA THR A 33 -7.51 11.58 1.14
C THR A 33 -7.87 12.93 1.79
N ARG A 34 -8.88 13.63 1.23
CA ARG A 34 -9.36 14.87 1.80
C ARG A 34 -9.95 14.65 3.18
N VAL A 35 -10.79 13.65 3.35
CA VAL A 35 -11.43 13.34 4.64
C VAL A 35 -10.38 12.95 5.67
N ILE A 36 -9.37 12.12 5.32
CA ILE A 36 -8.29 11.75 6.24
C ILE A 36 -7.51 13.00 6.69
N THR A 37 -7.09 13.84 5.75
CA THR A 37 -6.29 15.05 6.08
C THR A 37 -7.08 16.06 6.91
N TYR A 38 -8.36 16.26 6.59
CA TYR A 38 -9.25 17.14 7.36
C TYR A 38 -9.56 16.58 8.75
N ARG A 39 -9.68 15.25 8.88
CA ARG A 39 -9.86 14.60 10.18
C ARG A 39 -8.63 14.78 11.07
N ILE A 40 -7.42 14.61 10.53
CA ILE A 40 -6.18 14.85 11.28
C ILE A 40 -6.13 16.31 11.74
N ALA A 41 -6.40 17.26 10.85
CA ALA A 41 -6.43 18.68 11.19
C ALA A 41 -7.50 19.00 12.26
N HIS A 42 -8.69 18.42 12.15
CA HIS A 42 -9.77 18.58 13.12
C HIS A 42 -9.40 18.04 14.51
N LEU A 43 -8.78 16.87 14.57
CA LEU A 43 -8.26 16.29 15.83
C LEU A 43 -7.26 17.22 16.50
N ILE A 44 -6.35 17.83 15.74
CA ILE A 44 -5.32 18.74 16.26
C ILE A 44 -5.92 20.08 16.67
N ASP A 45 -6.56 20.78 15.73
CA ASP A 45 -6.95 22.19 15.92
C ASP A 45 -8.23 22.36 16.73
N THR A 46 -9.19 21.44 16.59
CA THR A 46 -10.50 21.58 17.21
C THR A 46 -10.61 20.76 18.49
N CYS A 47 -10.12 19.50 18.43
CA CYS A 47 -10.21 18.60 19.59
C CYS A 47 -9.01 18.72 20.54
N GLY A 48 -7.96 19.49 20.18
CA GLY A 48 -6.78 19.68 21.01
C GLY A 48 -5.93 18.42 21.19
N VAL A 49 -6.02 17.45 20.25
CA VAL A 49 -5.26 16.22 20.30
C VAL A 49 -3.80 16.50 19.99
N ALA A 50 -2.90 15.98 20.83
CA ALA A 50 -1.46 16.10 20.60
C ALA A 50 -1.06 15.44 19.27
N PRO A 51 -0.40 16.17 18.34
CA PRO A 51 -0.10 15.64 17.01
C PRO A 51 0.69 14.33 17.02
N ASP A 52 1.62 14.14 17.96
CA ASP A 52 2.44 12.93 18.10
C ASP A 52 1.67 11.71 18.66
N SER A 53 0.41 11.91 19.08
CA SER A 53 -0.52 10.83 19.43
C SER A 53 -1.32 10.31 18.22
N ILE A 54 -1.14 10.90 17.03
CA ILE A 54 -1.82 10.51 15.80
C ILE A 54 -0.85 9.76 14.91
N VAL A 55 -1.27 8.59 14.40
CA VAL A 55 -0.55 7.85 13.36
C VAL A 55 -1.47 7.62 12.17
N ALA A 56 -1.01 7.98 10.99
CA ALA A 56 -1.68 7.72 9.72
C ALA A 56 -0.78 6.89 8.81
N VAL A 57 -1.31 5.78 8.31
CA VAL A 57 -0.58 4.87 7.44
C VAL A 57 -1.21 4.79 6.06
N THR A 58 -0.36 4.73 5.03
CA THR A 58 -0.75 4.58 3.63
C THR A 58 0.20 3.61 2.91
N PHE A 59 -0.03 3.37 1.61
CA PHE A 59 0.73 2.35 0.87
C PHE A 59 2.01 2.86 0.21
N THR A 60 2.09 4.14 -0.17
CA THR A 60 3.25 4.68 -0.89
C THR A 60 3.87 5.87 -0.18
N ASN A 61 5.19 6.01 -0.29
CA ASN A 61 5.91 7.16 0.26
C ASN A 61 5.42 8.49 -0.35
N LYS A 62 5.02 8.48 -1.62
CA LYS A 62 4.43 9.65 -2.28
C LYS A 62 3.12 10.05 -1.62
N ALA A 63 2.20 9.10 -1.41
CA ALA A 63 0.92 9.38 -0.74
C ALA A 63 1.13 9.88 0.70
N ALA A 64 2.08 9.29 1.43
CA ALA A 64 2.43 9.76 2.78
C ALA A 64 2.97 11.19 2.78
N ALA A 65 3.85 11.54 1.84
CA ALA A 65 4.37 12.89 1.71
C ALA A 65 3.29 13.91 1.33
N GLU A 66 2.44 13.59 0.36
CA GLU A 66 1.31 14.45 -0.04
C GLU A 66 0.30 14.62 1.11
N MET A 67 0.02 13.57 1.87
CA MET A 67 -0.85 13.64 3.03
C MET A 67 -0.26 14.54 4.11
N ALA A 68 1.04 14.41 4.40
CA ALA A 68 1.73 15.23 5.39
C ALA A 68 1.74 16.72 4.99
N GLU A 69 2.03 17.04 3.74
CA GLU A 69 2.00 18.40 3.22
C GLU A 69 0.60 19.04 3.33
N ARG A 70 -0.44 18.26 3.01
CA ARG A 70 -1.83 18.74 3.12
C ARG A 70 -2.25 19.00 4.56
N VAL A 71 -1.86 18.11 5.49
CA VAL A 71 -2.13 18.30 6.92
C VAL A 71 -1.39 19.54 7.43
N GLU A 72 -0.12 19.72 7.09
CA GLU A 72 0.68 20.88 7.49
C GLU A 72 0.06 22.22 7.01
N LYS A 73 -0.45 22.23 5.77
CA LYS A 73 -1.18 23.40 5.24
C LYS A 73 -2.49 23.69 5.99
N LEU A 74 -3.23 22.66 6.42
CA LEU A 74 -4.49 22.82 7.14
C LEU A 74 -4.27 23.30 8.57
N VAL A 75 -3.27 22.77 9.26
CA VAL A 75 -2.93 23.09 10.68
C VAL A 75 -2.14 24.41 10.80
N GLY A 76 -1.69 24.99 9.68
CA GLY A 76 -1.05 26.32 9.67
C GLY A 76 0.34 26.39 10.30
N GLY A 77 1.02 25.25 10.50
CA GLY A 77 2.42 25.20 10.94
C GLY A 77 2.68 25.65 12.39
N HIS A 78 1.65 25.87 13.19
CA HIS A 78 1.74 26.40 14.56
C HIS A 78 2.18 25.37 15.60
N THR A 79 2.24 24.09 15.26
CA THR A 79 2.59 23.02 16.20
C THR A 79 4.03 22.56 16.00
N LEU A 80 4.83 22.50 17.09
CA LEU A 80 6.18 21.95 17.09
C LEU A 80 6.20 20.43 16.86
N ALA A 81 5.20 19.71 17.34
CA ALA A 81 5.03 18.29 17.11
C ALA A 81 4.26 18.04 15.81
N LYS A 82 4.59 16.93 15.12
CA LYS A 82 3.90 16.51 13.90
C LYS A 82 3.27 15.13 14.07
N PRO A 83 2.12 14.85 13.44
CA PRO A 83 1.57 13.50 13.38
C PRO A 83 2.53 12.57 12.63
N LEU A 84 2.53 11.30 13.00
CA LEU A 84 3.31 10.30 12.28
C LEU A 84 2.54 9.85 11.04
N ILE A 85 2.89 10.39 9.90
CA ILE A 85 2.32 10.00 8.59
C ILE A 85 3.40 9.23 7.84
N ALA A 86 3.14 7.95 7.51
CA ALA A 86 4.14 7.06 6.94
C ALA A 86 3.50 5.91 6.14
N THR A 87 4.32 5.13 5.43
CA THR A 87 3.87 3.81 4.94
C THR A 87 3.91 2.79 6.08
N PHE A 88 3.15 1.69 5.95
CA PHE A 88 3.21 0.57 6.90
C PHE A 88 4.66 0.11 7.14
N HIS A 89 5.43 -0.09 6.07
CA HIS A 89 6.83 -0.52 6.17
C HIS A 89 7.71 0.51 6.90
N SER A 90 7.58 1.80 6.55
CA SER A 90 8.34 2.87 7.22
C SER A 90 8.00 2.98 8.70
N PHE A 91 6.73 2.76 9.07
CA PHE A 91 6.30 2.67 10.46
C PHE A 91 6.97 1.48 11.16
N CYS A 92 6.91 0.28 10.56
CA CYS A 92 7.51 -0.94 11.10
C CYS A 92 9.03 -0.81 11.28
N VAL A 93 9.74 -0.23 10.30
CA VAL A 93 11.19 0.03 10.43
C VAL A 93 11.48 0.88 11.66
N ARG A 94 10.74 1.98 11.87
CA ARG A 94 10.94 2.86 13.04
C ARG A 94 10.66 2.12 14.36
N LEU A 95 9.62 1.30 14.40
CA LEU A 95 9.26 0.48 15.55
C LEU A 95 10.36 -0.54 15.84
N LEU A 96 10.79 -1.29 14.85
CA LEU A 96 11.81 -2.34 14.98
C LEU A 96 13.19 -1.77 15.32
N ARG A 97 13.62 -0.69 14.67
CA ARG A 97 14.89 0.01 15.00
C ARG A 97 14.94 0.45 16.46
N ARG A 98 13.80 0.65 17.09
CA ARG A 98 13.72 1.09 18.48
C ARG A 98 13.63 -0.05 19.47
N ASP A 99 12.82 -1.07 19.19
CA ASP A 99 12.39 -2.02 20.20
C ASP A 99 12.56 -3.51 19.84
N ILE A 100 13.12 -3.88 18.66
CA ILE A 100 13.22 -5.28 18.19
C ILE A 100 14.01 -6.18 19.16
N GLU A 101 14.98 -5.62 19.87
CA GLU A 101 15.81 -6.38 20.83
C GLU A 101 15.02 -6.90 22.03
N ALA A 102 13.82 -6.38 22.28
CA ALA A 102 12.91 -6.93 23.28
C ALA A 102 12.41 -8.35 22.93
N LEU A 103 12.53 -8.77 21.65
CA LEU A 103 12.26 -10.14 21.20
C LEU A 103 13.43 -11.11 21.38
N ARG A 104 14.61 -10.63 21.80
CA ARG A 104 15.78 -11.50 21.94
C ARG A 104 15.61 -12.45 23.12
N ILE A 105 15.86 -13.73 22.88
CA ILE A 105 15.78 -14.78 23.88
C ILE A 105 17.19 -15.03 24.44
N PRO A 106 17.37 -15.10 25.75
CA PRO A 106 18.66 -15.46 26.34
C PRO A 106 19.16 -16.80 25.80
N SER A 107 20.44 -16.87 25.42
CA SER A 107 21.03 -18.13 24.96
C SER A 107 21.18 -19.11 26.14
N THR A 108 20.62 -20.31 25.99
CA THR A 108 20.73 -21.38 26.99
C THR A 108 22.14 -21.95 27.12
N LYS A 109 23.06 -21.61 26.21
CA LYS A 109 24.45 -22.10 26.16
C LYS A 109 25.50 -21.05 26.53
N GLY A 110 25.09 -19.94 27.18
CA GLY A 110 26.03 -18.89 27.63
C GLY A 110 26.60 -18.01 26.50
N GLY A 111 25.98 -18.04 25.33
CA GLY A 111 26.33 -17.19 24.17
C GLY A 111 25.49 -15.90 24.14
N GLU A 112 25.63 -15.14 23.02
CA GLU A 112 24.81 -13.95 22.78
C GLU A 112 23.31 -14.30 22.69
N PRO A 113 22.40 -13.40 23.11
CA PRO A 113 20.96 -13.59 22.97
C PRO A 113 20.58 -13.81 21.52
N ILE A 114 19.67 -14.76 21.27
CA ILE A 114 19.18 -15.11 19.94
C ILE A 114 18.10 -14.13 19.51
N GLY A 115 18.22 -13.53 18.33
CA GLY A 115 17.25 -12.59 17.78
C GLY A 115 17.92 -11.49 16.97
N PHE A 116 17.11 -10.61 16.40
CA PHE A 116 17.63 -9.48 15.62
C PHE A 116 18.13 -8.35 16.53
N ARG A 117 19.14 -7.63 16.04
CA ARG A 117 19.64 -6.39 16.66
C ARG A 117 19.02 -5.19 15.96
N LYS A 118 19.07 -4.02 16.60
CA LYS A 118 18.52 -2.76 16.05
C LYS A 118 19.20 -2.32 14.77
N ASP A 119 20.46 -2.68 14.56
CA ASP A 119 21.29 -2.36 13.39
C ASP A 119 21.05 -3.30 12.19
N PHE A 120 19.93 -4.03 12.16
CA PHE A 120 19.61 -4.96 11.07
C PHE A 120 19.65 -4.26 9.71
N VAL A 121 20.05 -5.01 8.67
CA VAL A 121 20.00 -4.57 7.27
C VAL A 121 18.67 -4.99 6.64
N ILE A 122 18.25 -4.24 5.62
CA ILE A 122 17.03 -4.57 4.86
C ILE A 122 17.48 -5.11 3.51
N TYR A 123 17.15 -6.36 3.23
CA TYR A 123 17.47 -7.03 1.97
C TYR A 123 16.47 -6.65 0.88
N ASP A 124 17.02 -6.23 -0.26
CA ASP A 124 16.24 -6.01 -1.47
C ASP A 124 15.95 -7.36 -2.20
N GLU A 125 15.24 -7.30 -3.32
CA GLU A 125 14.88 -8.50 -4.08
C GLU A 125 16.12 -9.26 -4.60
N THR A 126 17.20 -8.57 -4.95
CA THR A 126 18.45 -9.17 -5.42
C THR A 126 19.14 -9.93 -4.31
N ASP A 127 19.22 -9.33 -3.11
CA ASP A 127 19.76 -9.97 -1.92
C ASP A 127 18.95 -11.21 -1.56
N GLN A 128 17.63 -11.11 -1.54
CA GLN A 128 16.71 -12.20 -1.24
C GLN A 128 16.89 -13.36 -2.23
N GLN A 129 16.94 -13.08 -3.53
CA GLN A 129 17.19 -14.10 -4.56
C GLN A 129 18.54 -14.80 -4.38
N THR A 130 19.56 -14.07 -3.94
CA THR A 130 20.90 -14.65 -3.67
C THR A 130 20.83 -15.64 -2.51
N VAL A 131 20.14 -15.29 -1.43
CA VAL A 131 19.95 -16.21 -0.28
C VAL A 131 19.12 -17.43 -0.68
N VAL A 132 18.04 -17.24 -1.43
CA VAL A 132 17.21 -18.35 -1.92
C VAL A 132 18.02 -19.30 -2.81
N LYS A 133 18.84 -18.78 -3.74
CA LYS A 133 19.74 -19.61 -4.58
C LYS A 133 20.72 -20.43 -3.73
N ALA A 134 21.29 -19.81 -2.70
CA ALA A 134 22.20 -20.51 -1.79
C ALA A 134 21.46 -21.64 -1.01
N ALA A 135 20.26 -21.37 -0.51
CA ALA A 135 19.43 -22.35 0.16
C ALA A 135 19.03 -23.52 -0.76
N MET A 136 18.64 -23.23 -2.01
CA MET A 136 18.33 -24.23 -3.03
C MET A 136 19.53 -25.15 -3.32
N ARG A 137 20.73 -24.58 -3.52
CA ARG A 137 21.96 -25.36 -3.73
C ARG A 137 22.27 -26.29 -2.57
N ARG A 138 22.08 -25.82 -1.33
CA ARG A 138 22.28 -26.61 -0.11
C ARG A 138 21.35 -27.82 -0.02
N LEU A 139 20.16 -27.74 -0.61
CA LEU A 139 19.19 -28.83 -0.69
C LEU A 139 19.27 -29.64 -1.99
N GLY A 140 20.24 -29.37 -2.86
CA GLY A 140 20.38 -30.05 -4.16
C GLY A 140 19.25 -29.73 -5.15
N VAL A 141 18.57 -28.58 -4.98
CA VAL A 141 17.48 -28.16 -5.88
C VAL A 141 18.07 -27.42 -7.07
N ASP A 142 17.81 -27.93 -8.29
CA ASP A 142 18.28 -27.33 -9.54
C ASP A 142 17.48 -26.05 -9.85
N ASP A 143 18.21 -24.94 -10.03
CA ASP A 143 17.63 -23.62 -10.36
C ASP A 143 17.06 -23.53 -11.79
N LYS A 144 17.43 -24.46 -12.68
CA LYS A 144 16.85 -24.61 -14.02
C LYS A 144 15.44 -25.21 -13.97
N GLN A 145 15.19 -26.12 -13.03
CA GLN A 145 13.87 -26.75 -12.84
C GLN A 145 12.95 -25.89 -11.97
N THR A 146 13.49 -25.22 -10.98
CA THR A 146 12.75 -24.39 -10.05
C THR A 146 13.38 -23.01 -9.98
N LYS A 147 12.71 -22.01 -10.57
CA LYS A 147 13.23 -20.63 -10.59
C LYS A 147 13.28 -20.04 -9.18
N PRO A 148 14.41 -19.46 -8.74
CA PRO A 148 14.54 -18.83 -7.42
C PRO A 148 13.47 -17.75 -7.16
N SER A 149 13.08 -17.00 -8.19
CA SER A 149 12.01 -15.99 -8.08
C SER A 149 10.64 -16.61 -7.76
N ALA A 150 10.36 -17.82 -8.28
CA ALA A 150 9.13 -18.53 -7.96
C ALA A 150 9.12 -19.03 -6.50
N VAL A 151 10.27 -19.52 -6.01
CA VAL A 151 10.43 -19.90 -4.61
C VAL A 151 10.25 -18.67 -3.70
N LEU A 152 10.88 -17.56 -4.04
CA LEU A 152 10.76 -16.31 -3.31
C LEU A 152 9.31 -15.83 -3.27
N ALA A 153 8.58 -15.91 -4.39
CA ALA A 153 7.15 -15.56 -4.44
C ALA A 153 6.30 -16.44 -3.49
N HIS A 154 6.61 -17.74 -3.38
CA HIS A 154 5.94 -18.62 -2.41
C HIS A 154 6.29 -18.26 -0.96
N ILE A 155 7.55 -17.93 -0.67
CA ILE A 155 7.97 -17.47 0.67
C ILE A 155 7.24 -16.17 1.03
N SER A 156 7.23 -15.20 0.12
CA SER A 156 6.50 -13.94 0.31
C SER A 156 4.99 -14.17 0.53
N TRP A 157 4.40 -15.06 -0.27
CA TRP A 157 2.99 -15.45 -0.08
C TRP A 157 2.75 -16.01 1.33
N ALA A 158 3.60 -16.94 1.80
CA ALA A 158 3.50 -17.52 3.14
C ALA A 158 3.63 -16.43 4.23
N LYS A 159 4.61 -15.53 4.11
CA LYS A 159 4.80 -14.40 5.02
C LYS A 159 3.58 -13.49 5.07
N ASN A 160 3.00 -13.15 3.91
CA ASN A 160 1.79 -12.32 3.82
C ASN A 160 0.53 -12.99 4.38
N HIS A 161 0.56 -14.33 4.56
CA HIS A 161 -0.47 -15.09 5.27
C HIS A 161 -0.08 -15.43 6.71
N MET A 162 1.05 -14.91 7.19
CA MET A 162 1.61 -15.15 8.52
C MET A 162 1.90 -16.63 8.80
N LEU A 163 2.23 -17.40 7.76
CA LEU A 163 2.59 -18.81 7.87
C LEU A 163 4.11 -18.94 8.06
N ASP A 164 4.51 -19.68 9.07
CA ASP A 164 5.92 -20.04 9.25
C ASP A 164 6.31 -21.26 8.38
N PRO A 165 7.60 -21.58 8.24
CA PRO A 165 8.03 -22.73 7.42
C PRO A 165 7.42 -24.06 7.85
N GLN A 166 7.21 -24.27 9.14
CA GLN A 166 6.59 -25.50 9.66
C GLN A 166 5.10 -25.58 9.28
N GLU A 167 4.38 -24.46 9.38
CA GLU A 167 2.98 -24.40 8.95
C GLU A 167 2.84 -24.61 7.45
N VAL A 168 3.76 -24.05 6.63
CA VAL A 168 3.81 -24.30 5.19
C VAL A 168 4.04 -25.78 4.91
N TYR A 169 4.96 -26.44 5.63
CA TYR A 169 5.22 -27.86 5.51
C TYR A 169 4.00 -28.72 5.88
N LEU A 170 3.39 -28.46 7.03
CA LEU A 170 2.22 -29.22 7.51
C LEU A 170 0.98 -29.07 6.62
N ASN A 171 0.85 -27.94 5.96
CA ASN A 171 -0.24 -27.65 5.02
C ASN A 171 0.06 -28.09 3.57
N SER A 172 1.29 -28.58 3.31
CA SER A 172 1.70 -28.98 1.96
C SER A 172 0.93 -30.24 1.52
N ARG A 173 0.57 -30.28 0.24
CA ARG A 173 -0.11 -31.43 -0.39
C ARG A 173 0.69 -32.04 -1.54
N ASP A 174 1.86 -31.51 -1.78
CA ASP A 174 2.73 -31.92 -2.89
C ASP A 174 4.20 -31.72 -2.53
N PRO A 175 5.11 -32.56 -3.12
CA PRO A 175 6.55 -32.52 -2.83
C PRO A 175 7.24 -31.18 -3.20
N LYS A 176 6.63 -30.36 -4.08
CA LYS A 176 7.18 -29.06 -4.45
C LYS A 176 6.99 -28.07 -3.33
N THR A 177 5.80 -28.02 -2.75
CA THR A 177 5.48 -27.15 -1.60
C THR A 177 6.29 -27.55 -0.36
N GLU A 178 6.49 -28.86 -0.12
CA GLU A 178 7.37 -29.32 0.97
C GLU A 178 8.81 -28.81 0.80
N ARG A 179 9.35 -28.91 -0.43
CA ARG A 179 10.69 -28.37 -0.73
C ARG A 179 10.77 -26.85 -0.51
N VAL A 180 9.75 -26.11 -0.89
CA VAL A 180 9.68 -24.67 -0.62
C VAL A 180 9.70 -24.39 0.88
N ALA A 181 9.01 -25.17 1.70
CA ALA A 181 9.01 -25.01 3.16
C ALA A 181 10.43 -25.22 3.74
N HIS A 182 11.17 -26.22 3.26
CA HIS A 182 12.57 -26.44 3.67
C HIS A 182 13.50 -25.31 3.22
N ILE A 183 13.32 -24.81 1.99
CA ILE A 183 14.08 -23.65 1.51
C ILE A 183 13.76 -22.42 2.37
N TYR A 184 12.49 -22.20 2.70
CA TYR A 184 12.05 -21.10 3.53
C TYR A 184 12.67 -21.15 4.93
N GLU A 185 12.78 -22.34 5.55
CA GLU A 185 13.44 -22.47 6.87
C GLU A 185 14.92 -22.08 6.78
N ILE A 186 15.66 -22.56 5.75
CA ILE A 186 17.06 -22.17 5.54
C ILE A 186 17.16 -20.67 5.27
N TYR A 187 16.32 -20.12 4.41
CA TYR A 187 16.25 -18.69 4.10
C TYR A 187 16.10 -17.86 5.38
N ARG A 188 15.15 -18.20 6.23
CA ARG A 188 14.92 -17.53 7.52
C ARG A 188 16.13 -17.59 8.45
N GLN A 189 16.80 -18.74 8.50
CA GLN A 189 18.02 -18.93 9.30
C GLN A 189 19.18 -18.06 8.79
N GLU A 190 19.38 -18.00 7.48
CA GLU A 190 20.44 -17.18 6.88
C GLU A 190 20.19 -15.68 7.09
N LEU A 191 18.96 -15.21 6.95
CA LEU A 191 18.62 -13.81 7.29
C LEU A 191 18.92 -13.49 8.76
N ARG A 192 18.55 -14.39 9.67
CA ARG A 192 18.88 -14.21 11.11
C ARG A 192 20.37 -14.14 11.39
N LYS A 193 21.17 -15.01 10.75
CA LYS A 193 22.63 -14.99 10.88
C LYS A 193 23.23 -13.67 10.37
N ALA A 194 22.71 -13.17 9.28
CA ALA A 194 23.14 -11.90 8.67
C ALA A 194 22.60 -10.66 9.40
N ASN A 195 21.77 -10.83 10.44
CA ASN A 195 21.01 -9.74 11.05
C ASN A 195 20.25 -8.93 9.99
N ALA A 196 19.57 -9.62 9.08
CA ALA A 196 18.86 -9.04 7.94
C ALA A 196 17.36 -9.34 8.02
N LEU A 197 16.55 -8.40 7.59
CA LEU A 197 15.11 -8.53 7.38
C LEU A 197 14.80 -8.20 5.93
N ASP A 198 13.89 -8.93 5.31
CA ASP A 198 13.29 -8.49 4.04
C ASP A 198 12.05 -7.62 4.29
N PHE A 199 11.43 -7.14 3.20
CA PHE A 199 10.27 -6.25 3.32
C PHE A 199 9.08 -6.91 4.03
N ASP A 200 8.81 -8.20 3.80
CA ASP A 200 7.73 -8.92 4.46
C ASP A 200 8.05 -9.13 5.95
N ASP A 201 9.32 -9.39 6.29
CA ASP A 201 9.78 -9.55 7.67
C ASP A 201 9.58 -8.27 8.49
N LEU A 202 9.67 -7.08 7.89
CA LEU A 202 9.42 -5.82 8.61
C LEU A 202 8.02 -5.79 9.24
N LEU A 203 7.02 -6.27 8.52
CA LEU A 203 5.65 -6.37 9.02
C LEU A 203 5.51 -7.51 10.03
N LEU A 204 6.03 -8.68 9.71
CA LEU A 204 5.92 -9.87 10.55
C LEU A 204 6.60 -9.69 11.90
N GLU A 205 7.84 -9.19 11.94
CA GLU A 205 8.57 -9.00 13.19
C GLU A 205 7.97 -7.86 14.02
N ALA A 206 7.38 -6.82 13.39
CA ALA A 206 6.63 -5.80 14.11
C ALA A 206 5.38 -6.39 14.79
N VAL A 207 4.61 -7.23 14.07
CA VAL A 207 3.46 -7.92 14.65
C VAL A 207 3.90 -8.88 15.76
N ARG A 208 4.99 -9.64 15.54
CA ARG A 208 5.55 -10.56 16.55
C ARG A 208 5.96 -9.81 17.81
N LEU A 209 6.65 -8.68 17.65
CA LEU A 209 7.09 -7.85 18.77
C LEU A 209 5.90 -7.38 19.61
N LEU A 210 4.88 -6.83 18.98
CA LEU A 210 3.70 -6.33 19.69
C LEU A 210 2.84 -7.45 20.30
N LYS A 211 2.87 -8.68 19.73
CA LYS A 211 2.18 -9.85 20.30
C LYS A 211 2.94 -10.42 21.51
N ALA A 212 4.26 -10.57 21.37
CA ALA A 212 5.09 -11.28 22.35
C ALA A 212 5.51 -10.41 23.52
N VAL A 213 5.58 -9.07 23.37
CA VAL A 213 6.08 -8.14 24.39
C VAL A 213 4.99 -7.12 24.75
N PRO A 214 4.14 -7.43 25.75
CA PRO A 214 3.02 -6.56 26.15
C PRO A 214 3.46 -5.13 26.51
N GLU A 215 4.60 -4.97 27.14
CA GLU A 215 5.12 -3.66 27.58
C GLU A 215 5.43 -2.76 26.38
N VAL A 216 5.97 -3.33 25.31
CA VAL A 216 6.20 -2.59 24.05
C VAL A 216 4.86 -2.24 23.41
N ARG A 217 3.92 -3.19 23.32
CA ARG A 217 2.58 -2.92 22.80
C ARG A 217 1.88 -1.79 23.55
N GLU A 218 1.85 -1.85 24.89
CA GLU A 218 1.23 -0.83 25.72
C GLU A 218 1.88 0.55 25.57
N LYS A 219 3.21 0.59 25.41
CA LYS A 219 3.95 1.82 25.11
C LYS A 219 3.42 2.48 23.83
N TYR A 220 3.22 1.70 22.76
CA TYR A 220 2.70 2.23 21.49
C TYR A 220 1.22 2.56 21.56
N ASN A 221 0.40 1.78 22.28
CA ASN A 221 -1.03 2.06 22.48
C ASN A 221 -1.25 3.33 23.34
N ARG A 222 -0.37 3.62 24.30
CA ARG A 222 -0.41 4.90 25.05
C ARG A 222 0.01 6.07 24.20
N ARG A 223 1.00 5.88 23.32
CA ARG A 223 1.49 6.94 22.44
C ARG A 223 0.50 7.24 21.33
N PHE A 224 0.08 6.23 20.58
CA PHE A 224 -0.81 6.42 19.42
C PHE A 224 -2.27 6.19 19.81
N GLN A 225 -2.95 7.31 20.06
CA GLN A 225 -4.33 7.28 20.50
C GLN A 225 -5.32 7.27 19.33
N TYR A 226 -4.88 7.73 18.16
CA TYR A 226 -5.68 7.79 16.93
C TYR A 226 -4.90 7.14 15.79
N LEU A 227 -5.49 6.12 15.20
CA LEU A 227 -4.93 5.39 14.08
C LEU A 227 -5.79 5.63 12.83
N LEU A 228 -5.18 6.12 11.75
CA LEU A 228 -5.84 6.29 10.46
C LEU A 228 -5.17 5.40 9.41
N VAL A 229 -5.98 4.70 8.63
CA VAL A 229 -5.50 3.78 7.59
C VAL A 229 -6.14 4.13 6.27
N ASP A 230 -5.33 4.52 5.28
CA ASP A 230 -5.77 4.79 3.92
C ASP A 230 -5.66 3.52 3.05
N GLU A 231 -6.48 3.44 2.00
CA GLU A 231 -6.56 2.32 1.06
C GLU A 231 -6.73 0.95 1.76
N TYR A 232 -7.57 0.91 2.77
CA TYR A 232 -7.72 -0.25 3.68
C TYR A 232 -8.08 -1.56 2.98
N GLN A 233 -8.71 -1.51 1.80
CA GLN A 233 -9.03 -2.68 0.97
C GLN A 233 -7.80 -3.45 0.47
N ASP A 234 -6.63 -2.81 0.43
CA ASP A 234 -5.40 -3.40 -0.08
C ASP A 234 -4.48 -3.93 1.04
N THR A 235 -4.97 -3.95 2.29
CA THR A 235 -4.20 -4.47 3.42
C THR A 235 -4.07 -6.00 3.37
N ASN A 236 -2.85 -6.50 3.69
CA ASN A 236 -2.57 -7.91 3.91
C ASN A 236 -2.78 -8.31 5.38
N ARG A 237 -2.63 -9.60 5.69
CA ARG A 237 -2.84 -10.11 7.04
C ARG A 237 -1.92 -9.51 8.10
N PRO A 238 -0.58 -9.38 7.89
CA PRO A 238 0.30 -8.69 8.84
C PRO A 238 -0.10 -7.22 9.10
N GLN A 239 -0.47 -6.46 8.06
CA GLN A 239 -0.91 -5.06 8.21
C GLN A 239 -2.21 -4.96 9.02
N TYR A 240 -3.15 -5.84 8.77
CA TYR A 240 -4.39 -5.95 9.53
C TYR A 240 -4.11 -6.29 11.01
N GLU A 241 -3.27 -7.28 11.30
CA GLU A 241 -2.90 -7.64 12.68
C GLU A 241 -2.16 -6.49 13.38
N LEU A 242 -1.25 -5.81 12.67
CA LEU A 242 -0.56 -4.63 13.18
C LEU A 242 -1.54 -3.54 13.61
N MET A 243 -2.52 -3.24 12.76
CA MET A 243 -3.56 -2.26 13.05
C MET A 243 -4.36 -2.66 14.31
N ARG A 244 -4.81 -3.91 14.42
CA ARG A 244 -5.54 -4.40 15.60
C ARG A 244 -4.75 -4.24 16.89
N LEU A 245 -3.46 -4.60 16.86
CA LEU A 245 -2.58 -4.48 18.01
C LEU A 245 -2.33 -3.02 18.44
N LEU A 246 -2.24 -2.11 17.46
CA LEU A 246 -2.05 -0.67 17.71
C LEU A 246 -3.34 0.02 18.17
N ALA A 247 -4.50 -0.44 17.73
CA ALA A 247 -5.79 0.11 18.15
C ALA A 247 -6.03 -0.01 19.67
N GLY A 248 -5.44 -1.03 20.29
CA GLY A 248 -5.56 -1.27 21.71
C GLY A 248 -7.02 -1.39 22.16
N THR A 249 -7.31 -0.96 23.39
CA THR A 249 -8.64 -1.00 23.99
C THR A 249 -9.50 0.22 23.64
N ARG A 250 -8.91 1.28 23.10
CA ARG A 250 -9.63 2.51 22.73
C ARG A 250 -10.37 2.37 21.40
N HIS A 251 -9.86 1.52 20.53
CA HIS A 251 -10.39 1.27 19.19
C HIS A 251 -10.60 2.54 18.34
N ASN A 252 -9.83 3.62 18.59
CA ASN A 252 -9.90 4.84 17.77
C ASN A 252 -9.19 4.61 16.43
N VAL A 253 -9.81 3.80 15.60
CA VAL A 253 -9.34 3.42 14.26
C VAL A 253 -10.26 4.00 13.21
N CYS A 254 -9.71 4.80 12.31
CA CYS A 254 -10.39 5.27 11.12
C CYS A 254 -9.80 4.57 9.89
N ALA A 255 -10.51 3.60 9.35
CA ALA A 255 -10.15 2.91 8.12
C ALA A 255 -10.90 3.53 6.94
N VAL A 256 -10.18 3.91 5.88
CA VAL A 256 -10.75 4.49 4.67
C VAL A 256 -10.38 3.59 3.49
N GLY A 257 -11.37 3.23 2.68
CA GLY A 257 -11.11 2.35 1.54
C GLY A 257 -12.27 2.27 0.57
N ASP A 258 -12.00 1.56 -0.50
CA ASP A 258 -12.94 1.28 -1.58
C ASP A 258 -12.82 -0.21 -1.96
N GLU A 259 -13.75 -1.02 -1.54
CA GLU A 259 -13.76 -2.46 -1.84
C GLU A 259 -13.73 -2.75 -3.35
N ASP A 260 -14.26 -1.83 -4.17
CA ASP A 260 -14.27 -1.98 -5.62
C ASP A 260 -12.92 -1.64 -6.28
N GLN A 261 -11.95 -1.09 -5.52
CA GLN A 261 -10.60 -0.78 -5.96
C GLN A 261 -9.54 -1.75 -5.42
N SER A 262 -9.93 -2.87 -4.81
CA SER A 262 -9.00 -3.89 -4.33
C SER A 262 -8.36 -4.63 -5.51
N ILE A 263 -7.11 -4.29 -5.85
CA ILE A 263 -6.38 -4.82 -7.00
C ILE A 263 -5.06 -5.51 -6.64
N TYR A 264 -4.73 -5.61 -5.34
CA TYR A 264 -3.47 -6.17 -4.83
C TYR A 264 -3.61 -7.55 -4.19
N SER A 265 -4.64 -8.33 -4.54
CA SER A 265 -4.81 -9.71 -4.05
C SER A 265 -3.59 -10.60 -4.36
N TRP A 266 -2.92 -10.39 -5.49
CA TRP A 266 -1.69 -11.08 -5.87
C TRP A 266 -0.47 -10.71 -5.00
N ARG A 267 -0.55 -9.61 -4.24
CA ARG A 267 0.41 -9.21 -3.18
C ARG A 267 -0.05 -9.57 -1.78
N GLY A 268 -1.06 -10.43 -1.64
CA GLY A 268 -1.57 -10.87 -0.35
C GLY A 268 -2.61 -9.95 0.28
N ALA A 269 -3.11 -8.93 -0.44
CA ALA A 269 -4.25 -8.14 0.03
C ALA A 269 -5.48 -9.02 0.23
N ASP A 270 -6.18 -8.82 1.34
CA ASP A 270 -7.38 -9.58 1.69
C ASP A 270 -8.58 -8.64 1.82
N ILE A 271 -9.45 -8.68 0.81
CA ILE A 271 -10.66 -7.85 0.79
C ILE A 271 -11.57 -8.09 2.00
N ARG A 272 -11.46 -9.24 2.68
CA ARG A 272 -12.23 -9.52 3.89
C ARG A 272 -11.95 -8.52 4.99
N ASN A 273 -10.75 -7.94 5.04
CA ASN A 273 -10.41 -6.93 6.04
C ASN A 273 -11.39 -5.75 6.03
N ILE A 274 -11.76 -5.24 4.84
CA ILE A 274 -12.73 -4.14 4.73
C ILE A 274 -14.18 -4.65 4.81
N LEU A 275 -14.47 -5.83 4.26
CA LEU A 275 -15.82 -6.38 4.26
C LEU A 275 -16.26 -6.83 5.65
N GLU A 276 -15.34 -7.29 6.48
CA GLU A 276 -15.61 -7.88 7.79
C GLU A 276 -15.18 -6.95 8.96
N PHE A 277 -14.90 -5.68 8.68
CA PHE A 277 -14.43 -4.71 9.67
C PHE A 277 -15.33 -4.67 10.95
N GLU A 278 -16.64 -4.79 10.78
CA GLU A 278 -17.61 -4.81 11.88
C GLU A 278 -17.53 -6.07 12.76
N LYS A 279 -16.94 -7.17 12.25
CA LYS A 279 -16.72 -8.37 13.07
C LYS A 279 -15.63 -8.13 14.12
N ASP A 280 -14.62 -7.36 13.75
CA ASP A 280 -13.51 -7.01 14.64
C ASP A 280 -13.82 -5.82 15.54
N PHE A 281 -14.67 -4.93 15.03
CA PHE A 281 -15.10 -3.71 15.71
C PHE A 281 -16.64 -3.63 15.68
N PRO A 282 -17.35 -4.35 16.58
CA PRO A 282 -18.82 -4.41 16.55
C PRO A 282 -19.50 -3.05 16.68
N ASP A 283 -18.87 -2.11 17.37
CA ASP A 283 -19.39 -0.73 17.56
C ASP A 283 -18.96 0.21 16.44
N ALA A 284 -18.45 -0.32 15.33
CA ALA A 284 -17.96 0.50 14.24
C ALA A 284 -19.06 1.30 13.56
N LYS A 285 -18.84 2.60 13.43
CA LYS A 285 -19.65 3.46 12.57
C LYS A 285 -19.20 3.31 11.12
N ILE A 286 -20.15 3.16 10.19
CA ILE A 286 -19.87 3.11 8.75
C ILE A 286 -20.44 4.35 8.08
N ILE A 287 -19.57 5.08 7.38
CA ILE A 287 -19.95 6.26 6.59
C ILE A 287 -19.63 5.99 5.13
N ARG A 288 -20.58 6.28 4.22
CA ARG A 288 -20.40 6.11 2.78
C ARG A 288 -20.19 7.46 2.12
N LEU A 289 -19.09 7.59 1.35
CA LEU A 289 -18.82 8.75 0.51
C LEU A 289 -19.16 8.39 -0.93
N GLU A 290 -20.35 8.82 -1.38
CA GLU A 290 -20.92 8.42 -2.68
C GLU A 290 -20.87 9.54 -3.73
N GLN A 291 -20.65 10.79 -3.32
CA GLN A 291 -20.52 11.89 -4.27
C GLN A 291 -19.13 11.91 -4.92
N ASN A 292 -19.09 11.72 -6.22
CA ASN A 292 -17.87 11.80 -7.03
C ASN A 292 -17.67 13.23 -7.55
N TYR A 293 -16.49 13.80 -7.28
CA TYR A 293 -16.08 15.15 -7.71
C TYR A 293 -15.10 15.14 -8.89
N ARG A 294 -14.61 13.96 -9.28
CA ARG A 294 -13.56 13.80 -10.29
C ARG A 294 -14.13 13.71 -11.69
N SER A 295 -15.15 12.89 -11.87
CA SER A 295 -15.60 12.42 -13.20
C SER A 295 -16.97 12.97 -13.57
N THR A 296 -17.23 13.02 -14.88
CA THR A 296 -18.56 13.31 -15.43
C THR A 296 -19.45 12.06 -15.33
N GLN A 297 -20.76 12.27 -15.53
CA GLN A 297 -21.78 11.21 -15.43
C GLN A 297 -21.51 10.04 -16.38
N ASN A 298 -21.09 10.30 -17.62
CA ASN A 298 -20.82 9.23 -18.60
C ASN A 298 -19.71 8.28 -18.13
N ILE A 299 -18.62 8.83 -17.60
CA ILE A 299 -17.50 8.04 -17.06
C ILE A 299 -17.97 7.23 -15.86
N LEU A 300 -18.74 7.86 -14.97
CA LEU A 300 -19.19 7.23 -13.73
C LEU A 300 -20.17 6.07 -14.01
N GLN A 301 -21.07 6.24 -14.97
CA GLN A 301 -22.00 5.19 -15.39
C GLN A 301 -21.27 3.96 -15.96
N ALA A 302 -20.28 4.19 -16.82
CA ALA A 302 -19.48 3.10 -17.38
C ALA A 302 -18.66 2.38 -16.30
N ALA A 303 -18.02 3.12 -15.41
CA ALA A 303 -17.29 2.54 -14.27
C ALA A 303 -18.22 1.73 -13.36
N SER A 304 -19.41 2.25 -13.07
CA SER A 304 -20.40 1.56 -12.24
C SER A 304 -20.91 0.26 -12.90
N ALA A 305 -21.08 0.25 -14.23
CA ALA A 305 -21.46 -0.95 -14.96
C ALA A 305 -20.38 -2.05 -14.90
N VAL A 306 -19.09 -1.68 -14.94
CA VAL A 306 -17.98 -2.62 -14.75
C VAL A 306 -17.98 -3.18 -13.33
N VAL A 307 -18.09 -2.31 -12.34
CA VAL A 307 -18.07 -2.66 -10.92
C VAL A 307 -19.29 -3.49 -10.49
N ALA A 308 -20.42 -3.38 -11.18
CA ALA A 308 -21.61 -4.19 -10.92
C ALA A 308 -21.36 -5.72 -11.07
N ASN A 309 -20.30 -6.13 -11.77
CA ASN A 309 -19.88 -7.53 -11.86
C ASN A 309 -19.18 -8.04 -10.58
N ASN A 310 -18.80 -7.18 -9.65
CA ASN A 310 -18.22 -7.60 -8.38
C ASN A 310 -19.30 -8.19 -7.47
N VAL A 311 -19.10 -9.42 -7.06
CA VAL A 311 -20.06 -10.15 -6.22
C VAL A 311 -19.88 -9.83 -4.72
N ARG A 312 -18.63 -9.63 -4.28
CA ARG A 312 -18.29 -9.39 -2.87
C ARG A 312 -18.09 -7.89 -2.63
N ARG A 313 -19.14 -7.22 -2.14
CA ARG A 313 -19.10 -5.80 -1.85
C ARG A 313 -20.12 -5.40 -0.78
N LYS A 314 -19.81 -4.35 -0.01
CA LYS A 314 -20.77 -3.71 0.91
C LYS A 314 -21.77 -2.80 0.17
N GLY A 315 -21.45 -2.45 -1.05
CA GLY A 315 -22.28 -1.64 -1.93
C GLY A 315 -22.25 -0.14 -1.61
N LYS A 316 -22.15 0.64 -2.67
CA LYS A 316 -22.30 2.10 -2.68
C LYS A 316 -22.80 2.54 -4.06
N ASN A 317 -23.54 3.65 -4.10
CA ASN A 317 -24.10 4.21 -5.33
C ASN A 317 -23.43 5.54 -5.63
N LEU A 318 -22.41 5.51 -6.50
CA LEU A 318 -21.69 6.72 -6.88
C LEU A 318 -22.56 7.62 -7.76
N TRP A 319 -22.60 8.89 -7.43
CA TRP A 319 -23.27 9.93 -8.21
C TRP A 319 -22.37 11.16 -8.35
N THR A 320 -22.66 11.99 -9.36
CA THR A 320 -21.93 13.24 -9.58
C THR A 320 -22.88 14.37 -10.00
N SER A 321 -22.55 15.59 -9.60
CA SER A 321 -23.23 16.78 -10.09
C SER A 321 -22.78 17.20 -11.50
N ARG A 322 -21.68 16.62 -12.00
CA ARG A 322 -21.13 16.90 -13.34
C ARG A 322 -21.90 16.11 -14.40
N GLN A 323 -23.02 16.66 -14.82
CA GLN A 323 -23.90 16.03 -15.80
C GLN A 323 -23.26 15.94 -17.21
N GLY A 324 -23.59 14.90 -17.96
CA GLY A 324 -23.10 14.70 -19.34
C GLY A 324 -21.62 14.34 -19.41
N GLY A 325 -20.89 15.09 -20.22
CA GLY A 325 -19.48 14.86 -20.56
C GLY A 325 -19.29 14.21 -21.93
N ALA A 326 -18.04 14.10 -22.38
CA ALA A 326 -17.72 13.43 -23.61
C ALA A 326 -18.13 11.94 -23.56
N LYS A 327 -18.51 11.39 -24.70
CA LYS A 327 -18.77 9.95 -24.84
C LYS A 327 -17.45 9.18 -24.72
N LEU A 328 -17.52 7.97 -24.18
CA LEU A 328 -16.41 7.04 -24.18
C LEU A 328 -16.15 6.55 -25.59
N GLY A 329 -14.89 6.62 -26.03
CA GLY A 329 -14.44 6.04 -27.28
C GLY A 329 -13.97 4.59 -27.07
N TYR A 330 -14.21 3.75 -28.04
CA TYR A 330 -13.68 2.40 -28.13
C TYR A 330 -12.95 2.22 -29.46
N TYR A 331 -11.77 1.63 -29.41
CA TYR A 331 -10.99 1.28 -30.58
C TYR A 331 -10.37 -0.10 -30.40
N GLU A 332 -10.55 -0.98 -31.39
CA GLU A 332 -9.91 -2.29 -31.43
C GLU A 332 -8.84 -2.28 -32.50
N ALA A 333 -7.59 -2.41 -32.06
CA ALA A 333 -6.45 -2.44 -32.96
C ALA A 333 -6.12 -3.89 -33.37
N PRO A 334 -5.58 -4.10 -34.60
CA PRO A 334 -5.15 -5.41 -35.05
C PRO A 334 -3.93 -5.95 -34.25
N ASP A 335 -3.10 -5.06 -33.70
CA ASP A 335 -1.91 -5.36 -32.90
C ASP A 335 -1.53 -4.19 -31.99
N GLY A 336 -0.54 -4.42 -31.11
CA GLY A 336 -0.09 -3.42 -30.13
C GLY A 336 0.62 -2.21 -30.76
N GLU A 337 1.24 -2.34 -31.95
CA GLU A 337 1.86 -1.19 -32.62
C GLU A 337 0.79 -0.23 -33.16
N ASN A 338 -0.25 -0.78 -33.82
CA ASN A 338 -1.38 0.00 -34.30
C ASN A 338 -2.19 0.62 -33.15
N GLU A 339 -2.32 -0.07 -32.01
CA GLU A 339 -2.90 0.49 -30.78
C GLU A 339 -2.12 1.73 -30.34
N ALA A 340 -0.80 1.61 -30.21
CA ALA A 340 0.06 2.70 -29.77
C ALA A 340 0.06 3.89 -30.74
N LEU A 341 0.07 3.64 -32.04
CA LEU A 341 -0.02 4.68 -33.05
C LEU A 341 -1.36 5.42 -33.02
N PHE A 342 -2.47 4.68 -32.88
CA PHE A 342 -3.79 5.29 -32.73
C PHE A 342 -3.86 6.21 -31.49
N VAL A 343 -3.35 5.74 -30.36
CA VAL A 343 -3.32 6.54 -29.11
C VAL A 343 -2.46 7.80 -29.30
N ALA A 344 -1.27 7.68 -29.89
CA ALA A 344 -0.39 8.83 -30.12
C ALA A 344 -1.02 9.86 -31.05
N ASP A 345 -1.66 9.43 -32.13
CA ASP A 345 -2.39 10.29 -33.07
C ASP A 345 -3.55 11.01 -32.37
N TYR A 346 -4.34 10.28 -31.59
CA TYR A 346 -5.46 10.86 -30.84
C TYR A 346 -4.99 11.90 -29.83
N VAL A 347 -3.93 11.59 -29.06
CA VAL A 347 -3.33 12.53 -28.10
C VAL A 347 -2.79 13.77 -28.83
N ALA A 348 -2.10 13.60 -29.95
CA ALA A 348 -1.56 14.73 -30.72
C ALA A 348 -2.66 15.71 -31.15
N ARG A 349 -3.75 15.16 -31.73
CA ARG A 349 -4.91 15.98 -32.16
C ARG A 349 -5.57 16.68 -30.98
N TYR A 350 -5.82 15.96 -29.88
CA TYR A 350 -6.43 16.53 -28.67
C TYR A 350 -5.60 17.67 -28.08
N LEU A 351 -4.28 17.50 -27.96
CA LEU A 351 -3.40 18.56 -27.46
C LEU A 351 -3.33 19.77 -28.40
N GLN A 352 -3.38 19.55 -29.71
CA GLN A 352 -3.39 20.63 -30.70
C GLN A 352 -4.70 21.43 -30.66
N GLU A 353 -5.84 20.76 -30.54
CA GLU A 353 -7.15 21.40 -30.39
C GLU A 353 -7.23 22.24 -29.12
N ALA A 354 -6.79 21.69 -27.97
CA ALA A 354 -6.75 22.41 -26.72
C ALA A 354 -5.84 23.64 -26.76
N ALA A 355 -4.64 23.51 -27.36
CA ALA A 355 -3.73 24.63 -27.56
C ALA A 355 -4.34 25.73 -28.45
N GLY A 356 -5.08 25.34 -29.50
CA GLY A 356 -5.82 26.28 -30.34
C GLY A 356 -6.92 27.06 -29.62
N GLN A 357 -7.43 26.49 -28.50
CA GLN A 357 -8.42 27.12 -27.62
C GLN A 357 -7.77 27.88 -26.45
N GLY A 358 -6.44 27.87 -26.34
CA GLY A 358 -5.72 28.49 -25.21
C GLY A 358 -5.84 27.69 -23.89
N GLU A 359 -6.21 26.42 -23.97
CA GLU A 359 -6.34 25.54 -22.80
C GLU A 359 -5.10 24.67 -22.59
N GLU A 360 -4.70 24.51 -21.32
CA GLU A 360 -3.68 23.53 -20.94
C GLU A 360 -4.33 22.15 -20.81
N ALA A 361 -4.00 21.23 -21.71
CA ALA A 361 -4.51 19.87 -21.69
C ALA A 361 -3.44 18.87 -21.24
N ARG A 362 -3.86 17.87 -20.46
CA ARG A 362 -3.03 16.77 -20.00
C ARG A 362 -3.72 15.45 -20.31
N THR A 363 -2.94 14.48 -20.78
CA THR A 363 -3.41 13.13 -21.06
C THR A 363 -2.63 12.10 -20.25
N ALA A 364 -3.28 10.98 -19.92
CA ALA A 364 -2.63 9.83 -19.31
C ALA A 364 -2.94 8.59 -20.15
N VAL A 365 -1.90 7.80 -20.43
CA VAL A 365 -2.03 6.48 -21.06
C VAL A 365 -1.78 5.43 -19.97
N LEU A 366 -2.78 4.58 -19.74
CA LEU A 366 -2.71 3.51 -18.75
C LEU A 366 -2.61 2.17 -19.47
N TYR A 367 -1.70 1.33 -19.03
CA TYR A 367 -1.49 -0.01 -19.58
C TYR A 367 -1.36 -1.06 -18.48
N ARG A 368 -1.59 -2.33 -18.82
CA ARG A 368 -1.63 -3.43 -17.83
C ARG A 368 -0.24 -3.90 -17.41
N THR A 369 0.72 -3.91 -18.31
CA THR A 369 2.08 -4.40 -18.06
C THR A 369 3.13 -3.42 -18.54
N ASN A 370 4.27 -3.36 -17.83
CA ASN A 370 5.38 -2.47 -18.18
C ASN A 370 5.96 -2.75 -19.58
N SER A 371 5.81 -3.97 -20.10
CA SER A 371 6.26 -4.30 -21.47
C SER A 371 5.52 -3.53 -22.56
N GLN A 372 4.28 -3.10 -22.30
CA GLN A 372 3.49 -2.31 -23.23
C GLN A 372 4.01 -0.88 -23.38
N SER A 373 4.70 -0.31 -22.36
CA SER A 373 5.18 1.07 -22.38
C SER A 373 6.06 1.35 -23.58
N ARG A 374 6.89 0.39 -24.00
CA ARG A 374 7.83 0.56 -25.11
C ARG A 374 7.15 0.98 -26.40
N LEU A 375 6.05 0.33 -26.77
CA LEU A 375 5.32 0.64 -28.00
C LEU A 375 4.73 2.05 -27.94
N PHE A 376 4.16 2.44 -26.79
CA PHE A 376 3.66 3.80 -26.60
C PHE A 376 4.78 4.83 -26.62
N GLU A 377 5.93 4.57 -26.00
CA GLU A 377 7.08 5.48 -26.05
C GLU A 377 7.61 5.67 -27.48
N GLU A 378 7.70 4.60 -28.26
CA GLU A 378 8.10 4.66 -29.69
C GLU A 378 7.10 5.48 -30.50
N ALA A 379 5.78 5.26 -30.30
CA ALA A 379 4.74 6.02 -30.96
C ALA A 379 4.75 7.51 -30.56
N MET A 380 4.87 7.84 -29.28
CA MET A 380 4.95 9.23 -28.79
C MET A 380 6.17 9.96 -29.39
N ARG A 381 7.33 9.30 -29.49
CA ARG A 381 8.52 9.87 -30.16
C ARG A 381 8.28 10.13 -31.65
N ARG A 382 7.61 9.21 -32.38
CA ARG A 382 7.26 9.39 -33.80
C ARG A 382 6.38 10.61 -34.02
N TYR A 383 5.43 10.85 -33.09
CA TYR A 383 4.55 12.03 -33.11
C TYR A 383 5.17 13.28 -32.44
N ARG A 384 6.43 13.21 -31.98
CA ARG A 384 7.14 14.30 -31.30
C ARG A 384 6.42 14.84 -30.05
N LEU A 385 5.67 13.96 -29.38
CA LEU A 385 4.98 14.27 -28.14
C LEU A 385 5.93 14.15 -26.95
N LYS A 386 5.88 15.10 -26.02
CA LYS A 386 6.59 14.99 -24.75
C LYS A 386 5.82 14.08 -23.82
N TYR A 387 6.47 13.13 -23.20
CA TYR A 387 5.86 12.20 -22.26
C TYR A 387 6.75 11.95 -21.05
N HIS A 388 6.13 11.47 -19.98
CA HIS A 388 6.81 11.01 -18.76
C HIS A 388 6.28 9.62 -18.40
N VAL A 389 7.19 8.64 -18.23
CA VAL A 389 6.83 7.29 -17.80
C VAL A 389 6.82 7.24 -16.27
N VAL A 390 5.68 6.92 -15.69
CA VAL A 390 5.51 6.78 -14.24
C VAL A 390 5.64 5.29 -13.87
N GLY A 391 6.48 4.97 -12.89
CA GLY A 391 6.69 3.58 -12.45
C GLY A 391 7.57 2.74 -13.36
N GLY A 392 8.23 3.34 -14.36
CA GLY A 392 9.32 2.71 -15.10
C GLY A 392 10.58 2.59 -14.21
N PHE A 393 11.49 1.69 -14.59
CA PHE A 393 12.78 1.61 -13.91
C PHE A 393 13.47 2.97 -13.95
N SER A 394 13.88 3.47 -12.78
CA SER A 394 14.74 4.66 -12.69
C SER A 394 16.01 4.41 -13.50
N PHE A 395 16.58 5.47 -14.09
CA PHE A 395 17.86 5.37 -14.80
C PHE A 395 18.93 4.66 -13.95
N TYR A 396 18.99 4.97 -12.67
CA TYR A 396 19.94 4.39 -11.71
C TYR A 396 19.61 2.93 -11.29
N GLU A 397 18.43 2.43 -11.59
CA GLU A 397 18.03 1.04 -11.31
C GLU A 397 18.33 0.07 -12.47
N ARG A 398 18.73 0.58 -13.62
CA ARG A 398 19.16 -0.26 -14.75
C ARG A 398 20.45 -0.98 -14.39
N ALA A 399 20.53 -2.27 -14.71
CA ALA A 399 21.67 -3.12 -14.36
C ALA A 399 22.99 -2.51 -14.88
N GLU A 400 23.00 -2.01 -16.11
CA GLU A 400 24.18 -1.40 -16.75
C GLU A 400 24.64 -0.14 -16.00
N ILE A 401 23.71 0.62 -15.42
CA ILE A 401 24.05 1.84 -14.66
C ILE A 401 24.53 1.48 -13.26
N LYS A 402 23.90 0.47 -12.62
CA LYS A 402 24.39 -0.06 -11.33
C LYS A 402 25.80 -0.61 -11.45
N ASP A 403 26.09 -1.35 -12.54
CA ASP A 403 27.42 -1.85 -12.80
C ASP A 403 28.43 -0.71 -12.98
N LEU A 404 28.11 0.33 -13.75
CA LEU A 404 28.96 1.52 -13.89
C LEU A 404 29.21 2.23 -12.56
N ILE A 405 28.17 2.42 -11.74
CA ILE A 405 28.31 3.07 -10.42
C ILE A 405 29.15 2.21 -9.47
N SER A 406 29.12 0.89 -9.58
CA SER A 406 29.94 0.01 -8.73
C SER A 406 31.44 0.07 -9.03
N TYR A 407 31.85 0.62 -10.18
CA TYR A 407 33.25 0.89 -10.56
C TYR A 407 33.75 2.29 -10.19
N LEU A 408 32.85 3.20 -9.80
CA LEU A 408 33.16 4.55 -9.33
C LEU A 408 33.27 4.60 -7.80
#